data_674f2f21575c41cddd8efeea065ba6e8
#
_entry.id   674f2f21575c41cddd8efeea065ba6e8
#
_cell.length_a   1.000
_cell.length_b   1.000
_cell.length_c   1.000
_cell.angle_alpha   90.00
_cell.angle_beta   90.00
_cell.angle_gamma   90.00
#
_symmetry.space_group_name_H-M   'P 1'
#
loop_
_entity.id
_entity.type
_entity.pdbx_description
1 polymer ?
#
loop_
_entity_poly.entity_id
_entity_poly.type
_entity_poly.pdbx_seq_one_letter_code
_entity_poly.pdbx_strand_id
1 'polypeptide(L)'
;LALIIDSATAKLSHTDSGHNTNMKMLFLHNLADALGSVGVIVSGLFVVFLGWSFVDGVIALMIAIYMIVQSVLSFSGIVDILMDAAPQQLDTEEIKSALKKLSGVRDVAHMHLWSINENELGFDCHIIGDNTQVAQDVQKVLSKKFGIHHCTVQVDKDKACVKCSLS
;
A
#
# COMPACT_ATOMS: atom_id res chain seq x y z
N LEU A 1 -32.93 -8.11 1.71
CA LEU A 1 -32.47 -7.19 0.67
C LEU A 1 -31.00 -6.84 0.92
N ALA A 2 -30.61 -6.45 2.16
CA ALA A 2 -29.23 -6.10 2.51
C ALA A 2 -28.23 -7.19 2.09
N LEU A 3 -28.44 -8.44 2.50
CA LEU A 3 -27.56 -9.57 2.15
C LEU A 3 -27.32 -9.71 0.64
N ILE A 4 -28.33 -9.45 -0.19
CA ILE A 4 -28.18 -9.55 -1.65
C ILE A 4 -27.31 -8.42 -2.16
N ILE A 5 -27.51 -7.21 -1.68
CA ILE A 5 -26.73 -6.03 -2.04
C ILE A 5 -25.27 -6.21 -1.61
N ASP A 6 -25.04 -6.58 -0.35
CA ASP A 6 -23.71 -6.77 0.23
C ASP A 6 -22.95 -7.90 -0.47
N SER A 7 -23.63 -9.00 -0.82
CA SER A 7 -23.04 -10.10 -1.58
C SER A 7 -22.68 -9.68 -3.02
N ALA A 8 -23.53 -8.89 -3.66
CA ALA A 8 -23.28 -8.40 -5.02
C ALA A 8 -22.11 -7.41 -5.03
N THR A 9 -22.06 -6.47 -4.09
CA THR A 9 -20.97 -5.50 -3.97
C THR A 9 -19.65 -6.16 -3.57
N ALA A 10 -19.67 -7.13 -2.66
CA ALA A 10 -18.50 -7.93 -2.31
C ALA A 10 -17.95 -8.69 -3.53
N LYS A 11 -18.82 -9.29 -4.35
CA LYS A 11 -18.40 -9.98 -5.57
C LYS A 11 -17.78 -9.03 -6.60
N LEU A 12 -18.35 -7.85 -6.79
CA LEU A 12 -17.80 -6.84 -7.69
C LEU A 12 -16.44 -6.32 -7.19
N SER A 13 -16.33 -6.02 -5.90
CA SER A 13 -15.09 -5.55 -5.29
C SER A 13 -13.98 -6.61 -5.30
N HIS A 14 -14.32 -7.90 -5.23
CA HIS A 14 -13.35 -8.99 -5.28
C HIS A 14 -12.61 -9.05 -6.61
N THR A 15 -13.27 -8.72 -7.72
CA THR A 15 -12.65 -8.77 -9.05
C THR A 15 -11.51 -7.77 -9.20
N ASP A 16 -11.59 -6.62 -8.51
CA ASP A 16 -10.58 -5.55 -8.56
C ASP A 16 -9.67 -5.50 -7.33
N SER A 17 -9.92 -6.32 -6.30
CA SER A 17 -9.18 -6.30 -5.02
C SER A 17 -7.73 -6.75 -5.13
N GLY A 18 -7.32 -7.36 -6.24
CA GLY A 18 -5.96 -7.85 -6.45
C GLY A 18 -4.91 -6.76 -6.70
N HIS A 19 -5.33 -5.53 -7.00
CA HIS A 19 -4.43 -4.46 -7.44
C HIS A 19 -4.55 -3.16 -6.65
N ASN A 20 -5.47 -3.09 -5.66
CA ASN A 20 -5.73 -1.82 -4.99
C ASN A 20 -6.23 -2.07 -3.55
N THR A 21 -5.53 -1.54 -2.52
CA THR A 21 -5.90 -1.71 -1.10
C THR A 21 -7.24 -1.06 -0.79
N ASN A 22 -7.61 0.03 -1.45
CA ASN A 22 -8.92 0.62 -1.30
C ASN A 22 -10.02 -0.38 -1.70
N MET A 23 -9.83 -1.12 -2.80
CA MET A 23 -10.77 -2.16 -3.22
C MET A 23 -10.75 -3.36 -2.28
N LYS A 24 -9.59 -3.73 -1.75
CA LYS A 24 -9.47 -4.78 -0.73
C LYS A 24 -10.20 -4.40 0.56
N MET A 25 -10.07 -3.14 1.00
CA MET A 25 -10.78 -2.64 2.17
C MET A 25 -12.29 -2.59 1.96
N LEU A 26 -12.74 -2.14 0.79
CA LEU A 26 -14.15 -2.15 0.41
C LEU A 26 -14.70 -3.59 0.37
N PHE A 27 -13.94 -4.53 -0.18
CA PHE A 27 -14.31 -5.95 -0.17
C PHE A 27 -14.44 -6.50 1.25
N LEU A 28 -13.49 -6.22 2.14
CA LEU A 28 -13.53 -6.67 3.53
C LEU A 28 -14.70 -6.07 4.30
N HIS A 29 -15.01 -4.81 4.06
CA HIS A 29 -16.18 -4.15 4.65
C HIS A 29 -17.48 -4.81 4.19
N ASN A 30 -17.67 -4.95 2.87
CA ASN A 30 -18.86 -5.61 2.31
C ASN A 30 -18.98 -7.09 2.73
N LEU A 31 -17.85 -7.79 2.87
CA LEU A 31 -17.85 -9.16 3.38
C LEU A 31 -18.30 -9.23 4.84
N ALA A 32 -17.85 -8.29 5.66
CA ALA A 32 -18.26 -8.22 7.06
C ALA A 32 -19.76 -7.91 7.21
N ASP A 33 -20.29 -7.02 6.38
CA ASP A 33 -21.72 -6.72 6.35
C ASP A 33 -22.55 -7.94 5.91
N ALA A 34 -22.07 -8.66 4.89
CA ALA A 34 -22.70 -9.91 4.45
C ALA A 34 -22.67 -10.98 5.56
N LEU A 35 -21.53 -11.15 6.25
CA LEU A 35 -21.42 -12.07 7.39
C LEU A 35 -22.34 -11.66 8.56
N GLY A 36 -22.46 -10.34 8.82
CA GLY A 36 -23.40 -9.80 9.79
C GLY A 36 -24.84 -10.18 9.44
N SER A 37 -25.24 -9.98 8.19
CA SER A 37 -26.58 -10.33 7.71
C SER A 37 -26.87 -11.84 7.82
N VAL A 38 -25.91 -12.69 7.50
CA VAL A 38 -26.02 -14.15 7.69
C VAL A 38 -26.11 -14.50 9.17
N GLY A 39 -25.28 -13.85 10.01
CA GLY A 39 -25.30 -14.05 11.47
C GLY A 39 -26.65 -13.75 12.08
N VAL A 40 -27.29 -12.64 11.67
CA VAL A 40 -28.65 -12.28 12.14
C VAL A 40 -29.70 -13.31 11.72
N ILE A 41 -29.62 -13.83 10.49
CA ILE A 41 -30.54 -14.87 10.03
C ILE A 41 -30.34 -16.14 10.85
N VAL A 42 -29.11 -16.57 11.05
CA VAL A 42 -28.79 -17.79 11.84
C VAL A 42 -29.21 -17.62 13.28
N SER A 43 -28.89 -16.51 13.95
CA SER A 43 -29.30 -16.26 15.33
C SER A 43 -30.82 -16.23 15.47
N GLY A 44 -31.53 -15.60 14.53
CA GLY A 44 -32.99 -15.58 14.50
C GLY A 44 -33.62 -16.98 14.42
N LEU A 45 -33.04 -17.86 13.58
CA LEU A 45 -33.48 -19.27 13.51
C LEU A 45 -33.25 -20.00 14.83
N PHE A 46 -32.12 -19.83 15.50
CA PHE A 46 -31.85 -20.43 16.82
C PHE A 46 -32.82 -19.93 17.89
N VAL A 47 -33.13 -18.64 17.89
CA VAL A 47 -34.11 -18.08 18.82
C VAL A 47 -35.50 -18.65 18.58
N VAL A 48 -35.94 -18.72 17.31
CA VAL A 48 -37.29 -19.19 16.97
C VAL A 48 -37.47 -20.68 17.22
N PHE A 49 -36.50 -21.51 16.83
CA PHE A 49 -36.64 -22.98 16.90
C PHE A 49 -36.19 -23.58 18.24
N LEU A 50 -35.16 -23.00 18.88
CA LEU A 50 -34.57 -23.55 20.10
C LEU A 50 -34.80 -22.68 21.36
N GLY A 51 -35.28 -21.44 21.18
CA GLY A 51 -35.44 -20.50 22.29
C GLY A 51 -34.13 -19.95 22.86
N TRP A 52 -33.01 -20.11 22.13
CA TRP A 52 -31.66 -19.75 22.58
C TRP A 52 -31.32 -18.31 22.26
N SER A 53 -31.82 -17.35 23.01
CA SER A 53 -31.58 -15.93 22.79
C SER A 53 -30.14 -15.49 23.01
N PHE A 54 -29.31 -16.25 23.74
CA PHE A 54 -27.90 -15.90 23.95
C PHE A 54 -27.03 -16.07 22.69
N VAL A 55 -27.47 -16.87 21.71
CA VAL A 55 -26.74 -17.15 20.47
C VAL A 55 -26.54 -15.87 19.65
N ASP A 56 -27.53 -14.99 19.67
CA ASP A 56 -27.44 -13.69 19.00
C ASP A 56 -26.28 -12.85 19.55
N GLY A 57 -26.17 -12.75 20.87
CA GLY A 57 -25.05 -12.04 21.51
C GLY A 57 -23.67 -12.64 21.22
N VAL A 58 -23.59 -13.99 21.16
CA VAL A 58 -22.33 -14.68 20.83
C VAL A 58 -21.91 -14.42 19.38
N ILE A 59 -22.84 -14.51 18.44
CA ILE A 59 -22.56 -14.22 17.01
C ILE A 59 -22.17 -12.76 16.84
N ALA A 60 -22.89 -11.83 17.44
CA ALA A 60 -22.56 -10.42 17.40
C ALA A 60 -21.16 -10.13 17.95
N LEU A 61 -20.79 -10.76 19.07
CA LEU A 61 -19.46 -10.61 19.67
C LEU A 61 -18.36 -11.17 18.75
N MET A 62 -18.58 -12.33 18.13
CA MET A 62 -17.61 -12.92 17.20
C MET A 62 -17.38 -12.03 15.97
N ILE A 63 -18.46 -11.48 15.40
CA ILE A 63 -18.35 -10.54 14.27
C ILE A 63 -17.60 -9.28 14.70
N ALA A 64 -17.92 -8.72 15.88
CA ALA A 64 -17.24 -7.52 16.39
C ALA A 64 -15.73 -7.76 16.58
N ILE A 65 -15.33 -8.89 17.16
CA ILE A 65 -13.91 -9.25 17.32
C ILE A 65 -13.23 -9.40 15.95
N TYR A 66 -13.88 -10.09 15.02
CA TYR A 66 -13.36 -10.23 13.65
C TYR A 66 -13.12 -8.87 12.99
N MET A 67 -14.08 -7.94 13.08
CA MET A 67 -13.97 -6.60 12.54
C MET A 67 -12.82 -5.80 13.16
N ILE A 68 -12.67 -5.87 14.48
CA ILE A 68 -11.57 -5.20 15.19
C ILE A 68 -10.21 -5.74 14.70
N VAL A 69 -10.06 -7.06 14.63
CA VAL A 69 -8.80 -7.68 14.19
C VAL A 69 -8.47 -7.26 12.75
N GLN A 70 -9.43 -7.33 11.84
CA GLN A 70 -9.22 -6.92 10.45
C GLN A 70 -8.90 -5.43 10.32
N SER A 71 -9.56 -4.57 11.10
CA SER A 71 -9.29 -3.13 11.12
C SER A 71 -7.85 -2.84 11.57
N VAL A 72 -7.40 -3.47 12.65
CA VAL A 72 -6.03 -3.29 13.17
C VAL A 72 -4.99 -3.78 12.17
N LEU A 73 -5.19 -4.94 11.55
CA LEU A 73 -4.26 -5.50 10.55
C LEU A 73 -4.16 -4.62 9.30
N SER A 74 -5.26 -3.99 8.89
CA SER A 74 -5.27 -3.11 7.71
C SER A 74 -4.71 -1.71 8.01
N PHE A 75 -4.75 -1.29 9.27
CA PHE A 75 -4.35 0.06 9.68
C PHE A 75 -2.87 0.35 9.44
N SER A 76 -1.99 -0.63 9.68
CA SER A 76 -0.55 -0.46 9.49
C SER A 76 -0.16 -0.08 8.06
N GLY A 77 -0.76 -0.73 7.05
CA GLY A 77 -0.48 -0.40 5.65
C GLY A 77 -0.93 1.01 5.24
N ILE A 78 -2.01 1.51 5.83
CA ILE A 78 -2.47 2.88 5.59
C ILE A 78 -1.53 3.89 6.26
N VAL A 79 -1.09 3.61 7.48
CA VAL A 79 -0.13 4.46 8.20
C VAL A 79 1.19 4.54 7.44
N ASP A 80 1.71 3.43 6.93
CA ASP A 80 2.95 3.41 6.15
C ASP A 80 2.87 4.34 4.92
N ILE A 81 1.74 4.32 4.19
CA ILE A 81 1.53 5.23 3.05
C ILE A 81 1.41 6.69 3.51
N LEU A 82 0.65 6.97 4.57
CA LEU A 82 0.47 8.34 5.09
C LEU A 82 1.75 8.94 5.68
N MET A 83 2.67 8.09 6.13
CA MET A 83 3.97 8.49 6.68
C MET A 83 5.07 8.52 5.62
N ASP A 84 4.72 8.40 4.33
CA ASP A 84 5.67 8.34 3.22
C ASP A 84 6.75 7.26 3.44
N ALA A 85 6.37 6.13 4.04
CA ALA A 85 7.30 5.06 4.34
C ALA A 85 7.86 4.44 3.06
N ALA A 86 9.15 4.11 3.09
CA ALA A 86 9.78 3.38 2.01
C ALA A 86 9.17 1.95 1.92
N PRO A 87 8.86 1.48 0.70
CA PRO A 87 8.31 0.14 0.53
C PRO A 87 9.33 -0.91 0.97
N GLN A 88 8.91 -1.83 1.83
CA GLN A 88 9.77 -2.89 2.37
C GLN A 88 10.32 -3.86 1.31
N GLN A 89 9.74 -3.83 0.11
CA GLN A 89 10.08 -4.75 -0.98
C GLN A 89 11.25 -4.29 -1.85
N LEU A 90 11.67 -3.02 -1.75
CA LEU A 90 12.76 -2.46 -2.54
C LEU A 90 13.93 -2.08 -1.64
N ASP A 91 15.08 -2.67 -1.94
CA ASP A 91 16.33 -2.32 -1.28
C ASP A 91 16.94 -1.07 -1.92
N THR A 92 17.01 0.00 -1.15
CA THR A 92 17.62 1.27 -1.57
C THR A 92 19.09 1.11 -1.96
N GLU A 93 19.81 0.18 -1.36
CA GLU A 93 21.20 -0.11 -1.72
C GLU A 93 21.31 -0.81 -3.09
N GLU A 94 20.33 -1.64 -3.46
CA GLU A 94 20.27 -2.22 -4.80
C GLU A 94 20.06 -1.16 -5.86
N ILE A 95 19.13 -0.21 -5.61
CA ILE A 95 18.88 0.92 -6.50
C ILE A 95 20.17 1.74 -6.66
N LYS A 96 20.80 2.13 -5.56
CA LYS A 96 22.06 2.89 -5.56
C LYS A 96 23.17 2.21 -6.34
N SER A 97 23.32 0.91 -6.14
CA SER A 97 24.31 0.08 -6.84
C SER A 97 24.04 0.02 -8.35
N ALA A 98 22.76 -0.04 -8.75
CA ALA A 98 22.37 -0.02 -10.15
C ALA A 98 22.65 1.33 -10.81
N LEU A 99 22.34 2.43 -10.11
CA LEU A 99 22.59 3.79 -10.62
C LEU A 99 24.07 4.11 -10.73
N LYS A 100 24.91 3.66 -9.79
CA LYS A 100 26.38 3.84 -9.85
C LYS A 100 27.05 3.12 -11.02
N LYS A 101 26.40 2.13 -11.62
CA LYS A 101 26.92 1.43 -12.80
C LYS A 101 26.69 2.16 -14.11
N LEU A 102 25.89 3.24 -14.09
CA LEU A 102 25.61 4.02 -15.29
C LEU A 102 26.82 4.88 -15.69
N SER A 103 27.07 4.95 -16.99
CA SER A 103 28.11 5.81 -17.53
C SER A 103 27.81 7.28 -17.24
N GLY A 104 28.78 7.99 -16.69
CA GLY A 104 28.63 9.40 -16.33
C GLY A 104 28.13 9.65 -14.89
N VAL A 105 27.78 8.61 -14.14
CA VAL A 105 27.48 8.69 -12.71
C VAL A 105 28.77 8.47 -11.92
N ARG A 106 29.20 9.48 -11.18
CA ARG A 106 30.34 9.38 -10.26
C ARG A 106 29.93 8.94 -8.86
N ASP A 107 28.80 9.46 -8.38
CA ASP A 107 28.22 9.09 -7.09
C ASP A 107 26.70 9.36 -7.06
N VAL A 108 26.01 8.72 -6.13
CA VAL A 108 24.58 8.92 -5.86
C VAL A 108 24.43 9.35 -4.43
N ALA A 109 23.80 10.50 -4.23
CA ALA A 109 23.62 11.11 -2.92
C ALA A 109 22.16 11.50 -2.69
N HIS A 110 21.79 11.71 -1.42
CA HIS A 110 20.43 12.13 -1.00
C HIS A 110 19.32 11.39 -1.73
N MET A 111 19.31 10.11 -1.56
CA MET A 111 18.34 9.23 -2.19
C MET A 111 17.16 9.02 -1.24
N HIS A 112 15.95 9.40 -1.69
CA HIS A 112 14.72 9.18 -0.96
C HIS A 112 13.76 8.36 -1.80
N LEU A 113 13.14 7.38 -1.19
CA LEU A 113 12.13 6.51 -1.79
C LEU A 113 10.93 6.49 -0.86
N TRP A 114 9.74 6.75 -1.40
CA TRP A 114 8.49 6.72 -0.63
C TRP A 114 7.36 6.14 -1.47
N SER A 115 6.30 5.74 -0.79
CA SER A 115 5.09 5.24 -1.43
C SER A 115 4.11 6.39 -1.65
N ILE A 116 3.77 6.71 -2.90
CA ILE A 116 2.70 7.67 -3.24
C ILE A 116 1.34 7.00 -3.02
N ASN A 117 1.23 5.76 -3.49
CA ASN A 117 0.12 4.86 -3.23
C ASN A 117 0.65 3.42 -3.33
N GLU A 118 -0.22 2.42 -3.28
CA GLU A 118 0.17 1.02 -3.28
C GLU A 118 0.90 0.54 -4.53
N ASN A 119 0.64 1.20 -5.66
CA ASN A 119 1.15 0.81 -6.96
C ASN A 119 2.15 1.81 -7.53
N GLU A 120 2.29 2.96 -6.89
CA GLU A 120 3.14 4.05 -7.37
C GLU A 120 4.14 4.49 -6.31
N LEU A 121 5.38 4.55 -6.73
CA LEU A 121 6.51 4.97 -5.91
C LEU A 121 7.03 6.31 -6.36
N GLY A 122 7.35 7.17 -5.40
CA GLY A 122 8.10 8.39 -5.59
C GLY A 122 9.56 8.18 -5.25
N PHE A 123 10.44 8.78 -6.04
CA PHE A 123 11.87 8.70 -5.84
C PHE A 123 12.54 10.03 -6.16
N ASP A 124 13.41 10.48 -5.31
CA ASP A 124 14.29 11.59 -5.60
C ASP A 124 15.75 11.23 -5.30
N CYS A 125 16.65 11.79 -6.08
CA CYS A 125 18.07 11.64 -5.83
C CYS A 125 18.91 12.76 -6.43
N HIS A 126 20.08 12.97 -5.83
CA HIS A 126 21.15 13.79 -6.37
C HIS A 126 22.22 12.88 -6.99
N ILE A 127 22.45 13.05 -8.28
CA ILE A 127 23.50 12.36 -9.03
C ILE A 127 24.69 13.30 -9.19
N ILE A 128 25.86 12.85 -8.81
CA ILE A 128 27.10 13.54 -9.08
C ILE A 128 27.63 13.07 -10.45
N GLY A 129 27.59 13.97 -11.41
CA GLY A 129 27.96 13.65 -12.80
C GLY A 129 28.22 14.89 -13.64
N ASP A 130 28.76 14.68 -14.83
CA ASP A 130 29.20 15.80 -15.68
C ASP A 130 28.19 16.21 -16.76
N ASN A 131 27.15 15.39 -16.99
CA ASN A 131 26.21 15.58 -18.09
C ASN A 131 24.76 15.42 -17.63
N THR A 132 23.89 16.34 -18.03
CA THR A 132 22.43 16.26 -17.79
C THR A 132 21.76 15.07 -18.48
N GLN A 133 22.37 14.48 -19.50
CA GLN A 133 21.87 13.28 -20.17
C GLN A 133 21.78 12.08 -19.19
N VAL A 134 22.63 12.04 -18.17
CA VAL A 134 22.63 11.03 -17.11
C VAL A 134 21.27 10.97 -16.40
N ALA A 135 20.58 12.10 -16.23
CA ALA A 135 19.26 12.11 -15.62
C ALA A 135 18.24 11.24 -16.38
N GLN A 136 18.26 11.29 -17.71
CA GLN A 136 17.35 10.48 -18.54
C GLN A 136 17.69 8.98 -18.46
N ASP A 137 18.95 8.63 -18.38
CA ASP A 137 19.38 7.23 -18.27
C ASP A 137 19.05 6.67 -16.89
N VAL A 138 19.19 7.47 -15.84
CA VAL A 138 18.72 7.14 -14.48
C VAL A 138 17.22 6.90 -14.49
N GLN A 139 16.42 7.80 -15.07
CA GLN A 139 14.95 7.64 -15.16
C GLN A 139 14.55 6.36 -15.89
N LYS A 140 15.25 6.02 -17.00
CA LYS A 140 15.00 4.77 -17.73
C LYS A 140 15.28 3.53 -16.90
N VAL A 141 16.37 3.54 -16.11
CA VAL A 141 16.70 2.40 -15.23
C VAL A 141 15.69 2.26 -14.10
N LEU A 142 15.31 3.38 -13.45
CA LEU A 142 14.31 3.40 -12.40
C LEU A 142 12.97 2.85 -12.89
N SER A 143 12.51 3.31 -14.06
CA SER A 143 11.24 2.85 -14.64
C SER A 143 11.30 1.39 -15.10
N LYS A 144 12.36 0.96 -15.82
CA LYS A 144 12.41 -0.39 -16.41
C LYS A 144 12.75 -1.49 -15.40
N LYS A 145 13.65 -1.22 -14.46
CA LYS A 145 14.15 -2.24 -13.52
C LYS A 145 13.39 -2.25 -12.22
N PHE A 146 12.98 -1.09 -11.72
CA PHE A 146 12.39 -0.94 -10.39
C PHE A 146 10.91 -0.54 -10.42
N GLY A 147 10.34 -0.25 -11.60
CA GLY A 147 8.93 0.17 -11.73
C GLY A 147 8.64 1.57 -11.17
N ILE A 148 9.69 2.39 -10.98
CA ILE A 148 9.55 3.74 -10.43
C ILE A 148 9.34 4.72 -11.57
N HIS A 149 8.13 5.25 -11.69
CA HIS A 149 7.75 6.18 -12.77
C HIS A 149 7.77 7.65 -12.35
N HIS A 150 7.56 7.93 -11.06
CA HIS A 150 7.63 9.27 -10.50
C HIS A 150 9.00 9.47 -9.87
N CYS A 151 9.91 10.13 -10.60
CA CYS A 151 11.24 10.39 -10.09
C CYS A 151 11.74 11.79 -10.43
N THR A 152 12.40 12.42 -9.46
CA THR A 152 13.15 13.67 -9.61
C THR A 152 14.63 13.36 -9.52
N VAL A 153 15.38 13.72 -10.54
CA VAL A 153 16.81 13.49 -10.60
C VAL A 153 17.51 14.82 -10.78
N GLN A 154 18.23 15.26 -9.76
CA GLN A 154 19.11 16.41 -9.84
C GLN A 154 20.51 15.96 -10.20
N VAL A 155 21.15 16.62 -11.15
CA VAL A 155 22.54 16.33 -11.54
C VAL A 155 23.42 17.47 -11.09
N ASP A 156 24.37 17.17 -10.21
CA ASP A 156 25.31 18.11 -9.63
C ASP A 156 26.73 17.78 -10.10
N LYS A 157 27.55 18.82 -10.36
CA LYS A 157 28.96 18.65 -10.78
C LYS A 157 29.87 18.28 -9.61
N ASP A 158 29.56 18.76 -8.39
CA ASP A 158 30.39 18.61 -7.21
C ASP A 158 29.57 18.18 -5.98
N LYS A 159 30.25 17.51 -5.05
CA LYS A 159 29.67 17.12 -3.74
C LYS A 159 29.27 18.30 -2.84
N ALA A 160 29.65 19.53 -3.20
CA ALA A 160 29.39 20.71 -2.37
C ALA A 160 27.90 21.04 -2.19
N CYS A 161 27.04 20.64 -3.15
CA CYS A 161 25.60 20.82 -3.06
C CYS A 161 24.90 19.82 -2.12
N VAL A 162 25.60 18.76 -1.71
CA VAL A 162 25.10 17.67 -0.87
C VAL A 162 25.06 18.03 0.63
N LYS A 163 25.52 19.21 1.01
CA LYS A 163 25.34 19.73 2.37
C LYS A 163 23.99 20.45 2.55
N CYS A 164 22.88 19.79 2.30
CA CYS A 164 21.67 20.09 3.06
C CYS A 164 21.91 19.55 4.47
N SER A 165 22.57 20.32 5.30
CA SER A 165 22.55 20.09 6.74
C SER A 165 21.12 20.25 7.18
N LEU A 166 20.53 19.15 7.63
CA LEU A 166 19.37 19.20 8.50
C LEU A 166 19.77 20.03 9.73
N SER A 167 19.40 21.29 9.73
CA SER A 167 19.41 22.16 10.89
C SER A 167 18.06 22.05 11.58
#